data_785e10de17afe15df99b6b14ea4d9948
#
_entry.id   785e10de17afe15df99b6b14ea4d9948
#
_cell.length_a   1.000
_cell.length_b   1.000
_cell.length_c   1.000
_cell.angle_alpha   90.00
_cell.angle_beta   90.00
_cell.angle_gamma   90.00
#
_symmetry.space_group_name_H-M   'P 1'
#
loop_
_entity.id
_entity.type
_entity.pdbx_description
1 polymer ?
#
loop_
_entity_poly.entity_id
_entity_poly.type
_entity_poly.pdbx_seq_one_letter_code
_entity_poly.pdbx_strand_id
1 'polypeptide(L)'
;MDDAQRWMAVAADVLAEPDPEVAEHLLAHALQSWGRAYLAVRTVTGPAPRREEVALFPDDAWQESPDFGSAVAAAHDHPLYAYNAHTLTDQPATLLGVMARGWALSEQAAHLMDRLGFTRHQLTIPLAVGSAGGRDNYGLVSESAYTEADLAEAAQIQRLVAGLDAHVQALARAARRARGAPDPTAVYLTPRERIVLDHLNRGGTVEGLAARLSISPRTVHKHQEHLYRKLGAVDRLSAVLSAQRLGLVGSPEP
;
A
#
# COMPACT_ATOMS: atom_id res chain seq x y z
N MET A 1 27.36 15.51 10.35
CA MET A 1 25.96 15.58 10.74
C MET A 1 25.58 14.17 11.16
N ASP A 2 25.10 14.01 12.37
CA ASP A 2 24.61 12.75 12.91
C ASP A 2 23.34 12.31 12.14
N ASP A 3 23.13 11.00 12.02
CA ASP A 3 21.98 10.45 11.29
C ASP A 3 20.65 10.93 11.85
N ALA A 4 20.54 11.08 13.17
CA ALA A 4 19.36 11.64 13.81
C ALA A 4 19.10 13.08 13.36
N GLN A 5 20.14 13.93 13.31
CA GLN A 5 20.03 15.32 12.83
C GLN A 5 19.62 15.38 11.36
N ARG A 6 20.16 14.46 10.55
CA ARG A 6 19.80 14.34 9.13
C ARG A 6 18.33 13.98 8.95
N TRP A 7 17.82 12.99 9.67
CA TRP A 7 16.42 12.60 9.58
C TRP A 7 15.46 13.66 10.17
N MET A 8 15.90 14.42 11.18
CA MET A 8 15.13 15.58 11.66
C MET A 8 15.01 16.67 10.60
N ALA A 9 16.09 16.97 9.86
CA ALA A 9 16.05 17.91 8.76
C ALA A 9 15.11 17.44 7.65
N VAL A 10 15.23 16.17 7.22
CA VAL A 10 14.31 15.57 6.23
C VAL A 10 12.86 15.67 6.69
N ALA A 11 12.58 15.38 7.97
CA ALA A 11 11.21 15.47 8.49
C ALA A 11 10.70 16.92 8.44
N ALA A 12 11.54 17.91 8.78
CA ALA A 12 11.16 19.31 8.72
C ALA A 12 10.83 19.73 7.28
N ASP A 13 11.67 19.33 6.31
CA ASP A 13 11.48 19.68 4.90
C ASP A 13 10.20 19.05 4.34
N VAL A 14 9.97 17.74 4.57
CA VAL A 14 8.78 17.03 4.11
C VAL A 14 7.49 17.58 4.73
N LEU A 15 7.51 17.89 6.04
CA LEU A 15 6.33 18.42 6.74
C LEU A 15 6.01 19.88 6.36
N ALA A 16 7.01 20.65 5.94
CA ALA A 16 6.83 22.03 5.51
C ALA A 16 6.38 22.16 4.04
N GLU A 17 6.54 21.10 3.25
CA GLU A 17 6.23 21.13 1.82
C GLU A 17 4.71 20.92 1.58
N PRO A 18 4.00 21.91 0.99
CA PRO A 18 2.57 21.81 0.73
C PRO A 18 2.22 20.98 -0.52
N ASP A 19 3.16 20.82 -1.45
CA ASP A 19 2.94 20.04 -2.67
C ASP A 19 3.24 18.56 -2.39
N PRO A 20 2.24 17.67 -2.51
CA PRO A 20 2.43 16.24 -2.22
C PRO A 20 3.44 15.54 -3.13
N GLU A 21 3.58 15.98 -4.39
CA GLU A 21 4.53 15.39 -5.33
C GLU A 21 5.96 15.75 -4.93
N VAL A 22 6.19 17.02 -4.56
CA VAL A 22 7.50 17.49 -4.08
C VAL A 22 7.84 16.83 -2.74
N ALA A 23 6.88 16.73 -1.80
CA ALA A 23 7.08 16.11 -0.51
C ALA A 23 7.43 14.60 -0.66
N GLU A 24 6.80 13.91 -1.59
CA GLU A 24 7.10 12.50 -1.89
C GLU A 24 8.52 12.33 -2.46
N HIS A 25 8.93 13.20 -3.37
CA HIS A 25 10.30 13.21 -3.91
C HIS A 25 11.37 13.51 -2.85
N LEU A 26 11.10 14.44 -1.94
CA LEU A 26 12.00 14.72 -0.82
C LEU A 26 12.23 13.50 0.06
N LEU A 27 11.14 12.77 0.41
CA LEU A 27 11.22 11.56 1.20
C LEU A 27 11.95 10.43 0.46
N ALA A 28 11.61 10.21 -0.81
CA ALA A 28 12.24 9.18 -1.64
C ALA A 28 13.73 9.45 -1.83
N HIS A 29 14.12 10.69 -2.12
CA HIS A 29 15.52 11.09 -2.25
C HIS A 29 16.30 10.93 -0.94
N ALA A 30 15.68 11.24 0.20
CA ALA A 30 16.30 11.00 1.50
C ALA A 30 16.57 9.51 1.75
N LEU A 31 15.62 8.64 1.40
CA LEU A 31 15.75 7.19 1.47
C LEU A 31 16.85 6.67 0.53
N GLN A 32 16.90 7.17 -0.71
CA GLN A 32 17.95 6.82 -1.67
C GLN A 32 19.33 7.20 -1.14
N SER A 33 19.46 8.44 -0.65
CA SER A 33 20.73 8.94 -0.12
C SER A 33 21.17 8.15 1.12
N TRP A 34 20.25 7.84 2.03
CA TRP A 34 20.53 7.02 3.20
C TRP A 34 20.90 5.58 2.80
N GLY A 35 20.08 4.94 1.95
CA GLY A 35 20.27 3.55 1.53
C GLY A 35 21.33 3.36 0.45
N ARG A 36 22.04 4.40 0.03
CA ARG A 36 22.99 4.33 -1.11
C ARG A 36 22.34 3.74 -2.37
N ALA A 37 21.02 3.99 -2.52
CA ALA A 37 20.20 3.40 -3.55
C ALA A 37 20.16 4.31 -4.79
N TYR A 38 20.28 3.71 -5.97
CA TYR A 38 20.05 4.43 -7.22
C TYR A 38 18.57 4.46 -7.61
N LEU A 39 17.75 3.62 -6.97
CA LEU A 39 16.32 3.56 -7.19
C LEU A 39 15.58 3.36 -5.86
N ALA A 40 14.54 4.16 -5.63
CA ALA A 40 13.54 3.92 -4.60
C ALA A 40 12.20 3.57 -5.28
N VAL A 41 11.52 2.57 -4.77
CA VAL A 41 10.23 2.08 -5.27
C VAL A 41 9.22 2.17 -4.15
N ARG A 42 8.21 3.01 -4.30
CA ARG A 42 7.07 3.01 -3.40
C ARG A 42 5.98 2.10 -3.97
N THR A 43 5.56 1.11 -3.21
CA THR A 43 4.46 0.23 -3.56
C THR A 43 3.30 0.41 -2.60
N VAL A 44 2.10 0.52 -3.15
CA VAL A 44 0.84 0.56 -2.42
C VAL A 44 0.03 -0.66 -2.79
N THR A 45 -0.31 -1.46 -1.80
CA THR A 45 -1.20 -2.61 -2.00
C THR A 45 -2.53 -2.35 -1.34
N GLY A 46 -3.60 -2.34 -2.13
CA GLY A 46 -4.96 -2.16 -1.65
C GLY A 46 -5.75 -3.46 -1.56
N PRO A 47 -6.94 -3.46 -0.89
CA PRO A 47 -7.88 -4.57 -0.97
C PRO A 47 -8.45 -4.70 -2.39
N ALA A 48 -8.93 -5.88 -2.73
CA ALA A 48 -9.48 -6.21 -4.04
C ALA A 48 -10.61 -5.27 -4.51
N PRO A 49 -10.74 -4.95 -5.81
CA PRO A 49 -9.82 -5.41 -6.84
C PRO A 49 -8.45 -4.79 -6.59
N ARG A 50 -7.42 -5.62 -6.61
CA ARG A 50 -6.05 -5.26 -6.21
C ARG A 50 -5.67 -3.94 -6.87
N ARG A 51 -5.53 -2.91 -6.05
CA ARG A 51 -4.96 -1.66 -6.47
C ARG A 51 -3.50 -1.69 -6.11
N GLU A 52 -2.67 -1.69 -7.12
CA GLU A 52 -1.25 -1.58 -7.01
C GLU A 52 -0.85 -0.25 -7.63
N GLU A 53 -0.30 0.60 -6.82
CA GLU A 53 0.39 1.79 -7.29
C GLU A 53 1.87 1.56 -7.04
N VAL A 54 2.66 1.72 -8.09
CA VAL A 54 4.11 1.66 -8.03
C VAL A 54 4.64 3.02 -8.48
N ALA A 55 5.30 3.72 -7.58
CA ALA A 55 6.05 4.92 -7.92
C ALA A 55 7.54 4.62 -7.88
N LEU A 56 8.29 5.06 -8.89
CA LEU A 56 9.73 4.92 -8.98
C LEU A 56 10.39 6.29 -8.82
N PHE A 57 11.54 6.32 -8.16
CA PHE A 57 12.33 7.54 -7.94
C PHE A 57 13.81 7.28 -8.26
N PRO A 58 14.41 8.05 -9.18
CA PRO A 58 13.78 9.09 -10.00
C PRO A 58 12.79 8.49 -11.02
N ASP A 59 11.71 9.21 -11.31
CA ASP A 59 10.60 8.75 -12.15
C ASP A 59 10.91 8.81 -13.65
N ASP A 60 11.75 9.75 -14.07
CA ASP A 60 12.10 10.05 -15.46
C ASP A 60 12.89 8.93 -16.16
N ALA A 61 13.65 8.14 -15.40
CA ALA A 61 14.50 7.08 -15.97
C ALA A 61 13.73 5.82 -16.40
N TRP A 62 12.52 5.59 -15.88
CA TRP A 62 11.83 4.28 -15.97
C TRP A 62 10.50 4.34 -16.68
N GLN A 63 9.81 5.48 -16.69
CA GLN A 63 8.47 5.63 -17.29
C GLN A 63 8.48 5.40 -18.79
N GLU A 64 9.58 5.68 -19.48
CA GLU A 64 9.73 5.48 -20.93
C GLU A 64 10.14 4.03 -21.29
N SER A 65 10.45 3.19 -20.29
CA SER A 65 10.81 1.80 -20.56
C SER A 65 9.58 1.00 -21.01
N PRO A 66 9.62 0.34 -22.17
CA PRO A 66 8.54 -0.54 -22.63
C PRO A 66 8.27 -1.71 -21.67
N ASP A 67 9.22 -2.02 -20.80
CA ASP A 67 9.14 -3.10 -19.81
C ASP A 67 8.52 -2.66 -18.50
N PHE A 68 8.31 -1.36 -18.29
CA PHE A 68 7.79 -0.83 -17.03
C PHE A 68 6.42 -1.43 -16.67
N GLY A 69 5.47 -1.47 -17.62
CA GLY A 69 4.16 -2.08 -17.39
C GLY A 69 4.25 -3.57 -17.05
N SER A 70 5.21 -4.29 -17.65
CA SER A 70 5.47 -5.69 -17.36
C SER A 70 6.11 -5.87 -15.98
N ALA A 71 6.97 -4.93 -15.56
CA ALA A 71 7.59 -4.93 -14.24
C ALA A 71 6.57 -4.75 -13.13
N VAL A 72 5.66 -3.80 -13.30
CA VAL A 72 4.55 -3.56 -12.36
C VAL A 72 3.66 -4.80 -12.28
N ALA A 73 3.32 -5.42 -13.41
CA ALA A 73 2.50 -6.64 -13.44
C ALA A 73 3.19 -7.84 -12.77
N ALA A 74 4.52 -7.94 -12.87
CA ALA A 74 5.30 -9.02 -12.27
C ALA A 74 5.77 -8.73 -10.84
N ALA A 75 5.48 -7.55 -10.30
CA ALA A 75 5.89 -7.18 -8.93
C ALA A 75 5.36 -8.16 -7.87
N HIS A 76 4.23 -8.81 -8.12
CA HIS A 76 3.65 -9.83 -7.23
C HIS A 76 4.53 -11.06 -7.04
N ASP A 77 5.26 -11.43 -8.09
CA ASP A 77 6.14 -12.61 -8.10
C ASP A 77 7.50 -12.28 -7.48
N HIS A 78 7.70 -11.01 -7.10
CA HIS A 78 8.95 -10.59 -6.48
C HIS A 78 9.02 -11.09 -5.03
N PRO A 79 10.11 -11.77 -4.60
CA PRO A 79 10.21 -12.39 -3.28
C PRO A 79 9.97 -11.44 -2.12
N LEU A 80 10.46 -10.21 -2.16
CA LEU A 80 10.22 -9.22 -1.11
C LEU A 80 8.74 -8.86 -0.99
N TYR A 81 8.05 -8.71 -2.12
CA TYR A 81 6.62 -8.44 -2.13
C TYR A 81 5.83 -9.62 -1.56
N ALA A 82 6.09 -10.83 -2.07
CA ALA A 82 5.44 -12.05 -1.60
C ALA A 82 5.72 -12.30 -0.11
N TYR A 83 6.97 -12.10 0.34
CA TYR A 83 7.35 -12.20 1.75
C TYR A 83 6.53 -11.25 2.63
N ASN A 84 6.49 -9.96 2.30
CA ASN A 84 5.73 -8.97 3.05
C ASN A 84 4.23 -9.26 3.08
N ALA A 85 3.67 -9.75 1.95
CA ALA A 85 2.25 -10.05 1.84
C ALA A 85 1.83 -11.29 2.68
N HIS A 86 2.71 -12.29 2.80
CA HIS A 86 2.36 -13.57 3.43
C HIS A 86 2.80 -13.68 4.89
N THR A 87 3.92 -13.07 5.29
CA THR A 87 4.45 -13.24 6.65
C THR A 87 3.85 -12.32 7.68
N LEU A 88 3.07 -11.32 7.24
CA LEU A 88 2.53 -10.28 8.10
C LEU A 88 3.59 -9.56 8.95
N THR A 89 4.87 -9.69 8.58
CA THR A 89 5.96 -8.97 9.26
C THR A 89 5.95 -7.49 8.91
N ASP A 90 6.27 -6.67 9.86
CA ASP A 90 6.51 -5.24 9.69
C ASP A 90 8.01 -4.89 9.71
N GLN A 91 8.89 -5.91 9.71
CA GLN A 91 10.32 -5.70 9.79
C GLN A 91 10.94 -5.50 8.39
N PRO A 92 11.92 -4.58 8.27
CA PRO A 92 12.74 -4.46 7.08
C PRO A 92 13.42 -5.79 6.71
N ALA A 93 13.56 -6.03 5.41
CA ALA A 93 14.17 -7.26 4.91
C ALA A 93 14.95 -7.00 3.62
N THR A 94 16.01 -7.79 3.39
CA THR A 94 16.73 -7.75 2.11
C THR A 94 16.26 -8.87 1.18
N LEU A 95 16.39 -8.67 -0.14
CA LEU A 95 16.06 -9.70 -1.12
C LEU A 95 16.86 -10.98 -0.88
N LEU A 96 18.16 -10.87 -0.66
CA LEU A 96 19.01 -12.02 -0.38
C LEU A 96 18.63 -12.72 0.93
N GLY A 97 18.23 -11.96 1.96
CA GLY A 97 17.78 -12.51 3.23
C GLY A 97 16.47 -13.30 3.11
N VAL A 98 15.50 -12.82 2.32
CA VAL A 98 14.25 -13.57 2.12
C VAL A 98 14.44 -14.77 1.21
N MET A 99 15.32 -14.68 0.21
CA MET A 99 15.69 -15.82 -0.63
C MET A 99 16.37 -16.92 0.19
N ALA A 100 17.24 -16.59 1.13
CA ALA A 100 17.85 -17.54 2.06
C ALA A 100 16.84 -18.25 2.97
N ARG A 101 15.65 -17.67 3.15
CA ARG A 101 14.51 -18.27 3.89
C ARG A 101 13.56 -19.08 3.00
N GLY A 102 13.94 -19.34 1.74
CA GLY A 102 13.18 -20.18 0.81
C GLY A 102 12.23 -19.46 -0.11
N TRP A 103 12.19 -18.11 -0.11
CA TRP A 103 11.42 -17.35 -1.08
C TRP A 103 12.17 -17.26 -2.41
N ALA A 104 11.70 -18.00 -3.41
CA ALA A 104 12.40 -18.08 -4.69
C ALA A 104 12.09 -16.87 -5.58
N LEU A 105 13.12 -16.37 -6.25
CA LEU A 105 12.96 -15.44 -7.36
C LEU A 105 12.57 -16.25 -8.61
N SER A 106 11.40 -15.98 -9.20
CA SER A 106 10.97 -16.64 -10.42
C SER A 106 11.88 -16.27 -11.60
N GLU A 107 11.98 -17.14 -12.60
CA GLU A 107 12.77 -16.86 -13.81
C GLU A 107 12.26 -15.60 -14.53
N GLN A 108 10.95 -15.39 -14.53
CA GLN A 108 10.33 -14.20 -15.13
C GLN A 108 10.73 -12.93 -14.39
N ALA A 109 10.66 -12.94 -13.04
CA ALA A 109 11.06 -11.79 -12.24
C ALA A 109 12.57 -11.52 -12.34
N ALA A 110 13.41 -12.57 -12.38
CA ALA A 110 14.85 -12.44 -12.57
C ALA A 110 15.18 -11.82 -13.93
N HIS A 111 14.56 -12.33 -15.01
CA HIS A 111 14.75 -11.79 -16.37
C HIS A 111 14.33 -10.33 -16.48
N LEU A 112 13.23 -9.97 -15.82
CA LEU A 112 12.75 -8.60 -15.82
C LEU A 112 13.68 -7.65 -15.04
N MET A 113 14.19 -8.10 -13.89
CA MET A 113 15.20 -7.35 -13.13
C MET A 113 16.46 -7.11 -13.97
N ASP A 114 16.95 -8.15 -14.66
CA ASP A 114 18.14 -8.03 -15.53
C ASP A 114 17.90 -7.03 -16.68
N ARG A 115 16.73 -7.05 -17.31
CA ARG A 115 16.37 -6.11 -18.38
C ARG A 115 16.24 -4.67 -17.89
N LEU A 116 15.77 -4.47 -16.67
CA LEU A 116 15.64 -3.15 -16.06
C LEU A 116 16.93 -2.70 -15.36
N GLY A 117 17.97 -3.53 -15.36
CA GLY A 117 19.22 -3.23 -14.67
C GLY A 117 19.12 -3.22 -13.15
N PHE A 118 18.12 -3.94 -12.59
CA PHE A 118 17.95 -4.01 -11.13
C PHE A 118 18.89 -5.07 -10.53
N THR A 119 19.70 -4.64 -9.58
CA THR A 119 20.56 -5.56 -8.83
C THR A 119 19.74 -6.39 -7.84
N ARG A 120 20.34 -7.44 -7.29
CA ARG A 120 19.76 -8.21 -6.17
C ARG A 120 20.02 -7.57 -4.81
N HIS A 121 20.70 -6.45 -4.77
CA HIS A 121 20.96 -5.69 -3.55
C HIS A 121 19.75 -4.78 -3.26
N GLN A 122 18.70 -5.39 -2.75
CA GLN A 122 17.45 -4.73 -2.46
C GLN A 122 17.09 -4.83 -0.99
N LEU A 123 16.55 -3.75 -0.46
CA LEU A 123 16.04 -3.61 0.89
C LEU A 123 14.58 -3.16 0.82
N THR A 124 13.69 -3.76 1.59
CA THR A 124 12.32 -3.26 1.79
C THR A 124 12.15 -2.69 3.19
N ILE A 125 11.47 -1.55 3.26
CA ILE A 125 11.03 -0.90 4.50
C ILE A 125 9.50 -0.92 4.48
N PRO A 126 8.85 -1.88 5.16
CA PRO A 126 7.40 -1.92 5.25
C PRO A 126 6.88 -0.68 5.98
N LEU A 127 5.85 -0.06 5.45
CA LEU A 127 5.08 0.99 6.10
C LEU A 127 3.93 0.35 6.89
N ALA A 128 3.24 1.14 7.71
CA ALA A 128 2.09 0.65 8.45
C ALA A 128 1.05 -0.01 7.53
N VAL A 129 0.38 -1.04 8.03
CA VAL A 129 -0.76 -1.65 7.33
C VAL A 129 -1.75 -0.55 6.99
N GLY A 130 -1.98 -0.31 5.71
CA GLY A 130 -2.92 0.68 5.24
C GLY A 130 -4.32 0.42 5.80
N SER A 131 -5.13 1.47 5.95
CA SER A 131 -6.49 1.40 6.50
C SER A 131 -7.40 0.37 5.83
N ALA A 132 -7.00 -0.15 4.69
CA ALA A 132 -7.71 -1.15 3.89
C ALA A 132 -7.08 -2.55 3.93
N GLY A 133 -6.13 -2.81 4.83
CA GLY A 133 -5.47 -4.12 4.93
C GLY A 133 -4.38 -4.35 3.88
N GLY A 134 -4.09 -3.35 3.05
CA GLY A 134 -2.94 -3.34 2.15
C GLY A 134 -1.64 -3.08 2.91
N ARG A 135 -0.52 -3.48 2.31
CA ARG A 135 0.81 -3.19 2.84
C ARG A 135 1.54 -2.29 1.89
N ASP A 136 1.82 -1.10 2.39
CA ASP A 136 2.64 -0.14 1.67
C ASP A 136 4.08 -0.34 2.09
N ASN A 137 5.01 -0.14 1.18
CA ASN A 137 6.43 -0.25 1.48
C ASN A 137 7.26 0.64 0.55
N TYR A 138 8.47 0.96 1.01
CA TYR A 138 9.56 1.42 0.16
C TYR A 138 10.53 0.29 -0.10
N GLY A 139 10.83 0.03 -1.38
CA GLY A 139 11.92 -0.80 -1.84
C GLY A 139 13.09 0.09 -2.27
N LEU A 140 14.30 -0.27 -1.86
CA LEU A 140 15.52 0.43 -2.26
C LEU A 140 16.41 -0.53 -3.03
N VAL A 141 16.92 -0.10 -4.18
CA VAL A 141 17.83 -0.88 -5.04
C VAL A 141 19.18 -0.18 -5.08
N SER A 142 20.24 -0.91 -4.70
CA SER A 142 21.60 -0.39 -4.55
C SER A 142 22.59 -1.19 -5.39
N GLU A 143 23.73 -0.60 -5.73
CA GLU A 143 24.87 -1.31 -6.31
C GLU A 143 25.57 -2.23 -5.30
N SER A 144 25.44 -1.95 -4.01
CA SER A 144 26.12 -2.66 -2.93
C SER A 144 25.12 -3.42 -2.05
N ALA A 145 25.55 -4.56 -1.53
CA ALA A 145 24.74 -5.37 -0.62
C ALA A 145 24.42 -4.60 0.67
N TYR A 146 23.19 -4.77 1.15
CA TYR A 146 22.77 -4.30 2.46
C TYR A 146 23.24 -5.28 3.55
N THR A 147 23.74 -4.73 4.64
CA THR A 147 24.27 -5.45 5.81
C THR A 147 23.20 -5.57 6.91
N GLU A 148 23.51 -6.37 7.94
CA GLU A 148 22.67 -6.42 9.17
C GLU A 148 22.61 -5.06 9.89
N ALA A 149 23.67 -4.24 9.79
CA ALA A 149 23.67 -2.90 10.33
C ALA A 149 22.69 -1.99 9.58
N ASP A 150 22.64 -2.09 8.25
CA ASP A 150 21.65 -1.35 7.43
C ASP A 150 20.21 -1.77 7.78
N LEU A 151 19.98 -3.06 8.04
CA LEU A 151 18.66 -3.56 8.48
C LEU A 151 18.28 -3.02 9.86
N ALA A 152 19.21 -3.00 10.80
CA ALA A 152 18.96 -2.46 12.14
C ALA A 152 18.63 -0.97 12.09
N GLU A 153 19.36 -0.22 11.26
CA GLU A 153 19.11 1.20 11.04
C GLU A 153 17.78 1.46 10.33
N ALA A 154 17.46 0.66 9.30
CA ALA A 154 16.16 0.70 8.62
C ALA A 154 14.99 0.52 9.63
N ALA A 155 15.13 -0.41 10.58
CA ALA A 155 14.13 -0.62 11.61
C ALA A 155 13.99 0.57 12.58
N GLN A 156 15.07 1.31 12.82
CA GLN A 156 15.04 2.52 13.67
C GLN A 156 14.28 3.67 12.99
N ILE A 157 14.54 3.90 11.68
CA ILE A 157 13.93 5.00 10.95
C ILE A 157 12.52 4.67 10.44
N GLN A 158 12.13 3.41 10.41
CA GLN A 158 10.89 2.94 9.79
C GLN A 158 9.64 3.69 10.27
N ARG A 159 9.52 3.93 11.59
CA ARG A 159 8.35 4.65 12.14
C ARG A 159 8.29 6.09 11.66
N LEU A 160 9.44 6.75 11.54
CA LEU A 160 9.53 8.10 11.01
C LEU A 160 9.12 8.12 9.54
N VAL A 161 9.70 7.22 8.73
CA VAL A 161 9.39 7.08 7.30
C VAL A 161 7.90 6.81 7.10
N ALA A 162 7.30 5.91 7.88
CA ALA A 162 5.87 5.61 7.82
C ALA A 162 5.01 6.83 8.19
N GLY A 163 5.41 7.62 9.18
CA GLY A 163 4.72 8.86 9.56
C GLY A 163 4.80 9.93 8.48
N LEU A 164 5.97 10.12 7.87
CA LEU A 164 6.17 11.08 6.78
C LEU A 164 5.40 10.66 5.53
N ASP A 165 5.43 9.37 5.16
CA ASP A 165 4.63 8.85 4.05
C ASP A 165 3.12 9.06 4.29
N ALA A 166 2.63 8.78 5.48
CA ALA A 166 1.23 9.01 5.84
C ALA A 166 0.83 10.49 5.70
N HIS A 167 1.73 11.43 6.04
CA HIS A 167 1.54 12.87 5.84
C HIS A 167 1.46 13.21 4.34
N VAL A 168 2.43 12.75 3.53
CA VAL A 168 2.43 12.94 2.06
C VAL A 168 1.14 12.43 1.44
N GLN A 169 0.71 11.23 1.82
CA GLN A 169 -0.55 10.67 1.32
C GLN A 169 -1.79 11.47 1.78
N ALA A 170 -1.75 12.07 2.96
CA ALA A 170 -2.82 12.94 3.43
C ALA A 170 -2.89 14.23 2.59
N LEU A 171 -1.75 14.84 2.27
CA LEU A 171 -1.64 15.99 1.37
C LEU A 171 -2.17 15.65 -0.02
N ALA A 172 -1.75 14.51 -0.59
CA ALA A 172 -2.20 14.06 -1.91
C ALA A 172 -3.73 13.86 -1.95
N ARG A 173 -4.31 13.25 -0.91
CA ARG A 173 -5.77 13.12 -0.78
C ARG A 173 -6.47 14.48 -0.69
N ALA A 174 -5.94 15.40 0.10
CA ALA A 174 -6.48 16.75 0.24
C ALA A 174 -6.43 17.53 -1.09
N ALA A 175 -5.31 17.49 -1.80
CA ALA A 175 -5.14 18.12 -3.10
C ALA A 175 -6.11 17.56 -4.15
N ARG A 176 -6.31 16.22 -4.19
CA ARG A 176 -7.29 15.59 -5.09
C ARG A 176 -8.72 16.01 -4.78
N ARG A 177 -9.11 16.07 -3.49
CA ARG A 177 -10.42 16.55 -3.07
C ARG A 177 -10.67 18.00 -3.47
N ALA A 178 -9.67 18.86 -3.31
CA ALA A 178 -9.74 20.26 -3.71
C ALA A 178 -9.94 20.44 -5.23
N ARG A 179 -9.36 19.53 -6.04
CA ARG A 179 -9.53 19.50 -7.51
C ARG A 179 -10.84 18.82 -7.96
N GLY A 180 -11.70 18.37 -7.03
CA GLY A 180 -12.94 17.64 -7.36
C GLY A 180 -12.70 16.24 -7.95
N ALA A 181 -11.46 15.75 -7.91
CA ALA A 181 -11.14 14.42 -8.41
C ALA A 181 -11.71 13.34 -7.48
N PRO A 182 -12.26 12.24 -8.01
CA PRO A 182 -12.74 11.14 -7.20
C PRO A 182 -11.57 10.57 -6.39
N ASP A 183 -11.83 10.33 -5.09
CA ASP A 183 -10.84 9.68 -4.21
C ASP A 183 -10.60 8.24 -4.73
N PRO A 184 -9.41 7.92 -5.20
CA PRO A 184 -9.11 6.59 -5.73
C PRO A 184 -9.15 5.50 -4.65
N THR A 185 -9.06 5.88 -3.37
CA THR A 185 -9.20 4.96 -2.23
C THR A 185 -10.65 4.88 -1.74
N ALA A 186 -11.55 5.72 -2.26
CA ALA A 186 -12.95 5.69 -1.91
C ALA A 186 -13.59 4.39 -2.43
N VAL A 187 -14.09 3.60 -1.52
CA VAL A 187 -14.92 2.44 -1.88
C VAL A 187 -16.27 2.95 -2.37
N TYR A 188 -16.45 2.95 -3.69
CA TYR A 188 -17.73 3.33 -4.29
C TYR A 188 -18.75 2.21 -4.13
N LEU A 189 -19.67 2.39 -3.21
CA LEU A 189 -20.83 1.53 -3.06
C LEU A 189 -21.97 2.03 -3.94
N THR A 190 -22.57 1.11 -4.69
CA THR A 190 -23.84 1.39 -5.38
C THR A 190 -24.94 1.69 -4.35
N PRO A 191 -26.04 2.36 -4.73
CA PRO A 191 -27.17 2.59 -3.82
C PRO A 191 -27.69 1.30 -3.14
N ARG A 192 -27.69 0.19 -3.86
CA ARG A 192 -28.09 -1.12 -3.33
C ARG A 192 -27.10 -1.68 -2.33
N GLU A 193 -25.80 -1.61 -2.62
CA GLU A 193 -24.75 -2.04 -1.69
C GLU A 193 -24.72 -1.19 -0.42
N ARG A 194 -25.01 0.13 -0.53
CA ARG A 194 -25.12 1.01 0.64
C ARG A 194 -26.30 0.62 1.54
N ILE A 195 -27.47 0.30 0.97
CA ILE A 195 -28.62 -0.20 1.72
C ILE A 195 -28.30 -1.52 2.41
N VAL A 196 -27.62 -2.43 1.71
CA VAL A 196 -27.17 -3.71 2.29
C VAL A 196 -26.22 -3.47 3.46
N LEU A 197 -25.23 -2.60 3.30
CA LEU A 197 -24.26 -2.27 4.35
C LEU A 197 -24.94 -1.66 5.59
N ASP A 198 -25.83 -0.71 5.41
CA ASP A 198 -26.59 -0.09 6.51
C ASP A 198 -27.43 -1.13 7.26
N HIS A 199 -28.07 -2.04 6.54
CA HIS A 199 -28.82 -3.13 7.14
C HIS A 199 -27.94 -4.13 7.92
N LEU A 200 -26.77 -4.45 7.38
CA LEU A 200 -25.78 -5.28 8.07
C LEU A 200 -25.25 -4.60 9.35
N ASN A 201 -24.94 -3.30 9.28
CA ASN A 201 -24.47 -2.52 10.41
C ASN A 201 -25.48 -2.49 11.57
N ARG A 202 -26.77 -2.47 11.27
CA ARG A 202 -27.88 -2.50 12.25
C ARG A 202 -28.26 -3.90 12.74
N GLY A 203 -27.53 -4.94 12.39
CA GLY A 203 -27.82 -6.28 12.84
C GLY A 203 -28.90 -7.04 12.04
N GLY A 204 -29.39 -6.48 10.92
CA GLY A 204 -30.46 -7.08 10.12
C GLY A 204 -30.10 -8.40 9.45
N THR A 205 -31.12 -9.22 9.12
CA THR A 205 -31.00 -10.52 8.44
C THR A 205 -31.22 -10.38 6.93
N VAL A 206 -30.72 -11.37 6.17
CA VAL A 206 -30.93 -11.42 4.71
C VAL A 206 -32.40 -11.47 4.35
N GLU A 207 -33.19 -12.24 5.08
CA GLU A 207 -34.65 -12.39 4.88
C GLU A 207 -35.37 -11.08 5.14
N GLY A 208 -35.00 -10.37 6.23
CA GLY A 208 -35.59 -9.08 6.57
C GLY A 208 -35.29 -8.03 5.49
N LEU A 209 -34.06 -8.02 4.94
CA LEU A 209 -33.71 -7.12 3.84
C LEU A 209 -34.41 -7.49 2.54
N ALA A 210 -34.50 -8.76 2.22
CA ALA A 210 -35.20 -9.28 1.03
C ALA A 210 -36.68 -8.85 1.03
N ALA A 211 -37.36 -9.03 2.17
CA ALA A 211 -38.75 -8.58 2.35
C ALA A 211 -38.89 -7.06 2.20
N ARG A 212 -38.00 -6.27 2.86
CA ARG A 212 -38.02 -4.79 2.81
C ARG A 212 -37.80 -4.25 1.39
N LEU A 213 -36.96 -4.92 0.59
CA LEU A 213 -36.63 -4.48 -0.77
C LEU A 213 -37.49 -5.13 -1.85
N SER A 214 -38.40 -6.05 -1.48
CA SER A 214 -39.22 -6.84 -2.39
C SER A 214 -38.39 -7.58 -3.45
N ILE A 215 -37.27 -8.19 -3.03
CA ILE A 215 -36.39 -9.00 -3.86
C ILE A 215 -36.14 -10.36 -3.23
N SER A 216 -35.54 -11.28 -3.98
CA SER A 216 -35.23 -12.60 -3.44
C SER A 216 -34.03 -12.56 -2.46
N PRO A 217 -33.97 -13.46 -1.44
CA PRO A 217 -32.78 -13.63 -0.60
C PRO A 217 -31.51 -13.88 -1.41
N ARG A 218 -31.61 -14.62 -2.51
CA ARG A 218 -30.49 -14.86 -3.45
C ARG A 218 -29.94 -13.57 -4.04
N THR A 219 -30.82 -12.61 -4.35
CA THR A 219 -30.41 -11.29 -4.87
C THR A 219 -29.69 -10.48 -3.79
N VAL A 220 -30.15 -10.56 -2.53
CA VAL A 220 -29.47 -9.93 -1.38
C VAL A 220 -28.08 -10.52 -1.21
N HIS A 221 -27.93 -11.84 -1.23
CA HIS A 221 -26.62 -12.49 -1.14
C HIS A 221 -25.66 -12.03 -2.23
N LYS A 222 -26.11 -11.89 -3.47
CA LYS A 222 -25.30 -11.37 -4.56
C LYS A 222 -24.81 -9.94 -4.29
N HIS A 223 -25.66 -9.09 -3.72
CA HIS A 223 -25.24 -7.73 -3.31
C HIS A 223 -24.26 -7.77 -2.12
N GLN A 224 -24.42 -8.71 -1.17
CA GLN A 224 -23.47 -8.92 -0.07
C GLN A 224 -22.10 -9.39 -0.59
N GLU A 225 -22.05 -10.34 -1.51
CA GLU A 225 -20.80 -10.80 -2.13
C GLU A 225 -20.06 -9.64 -2.81
N HIS A 226 -20.77 -8.81 -3.57
CA HIS A 226 -20.19 -7.64 -4.21
C HIS A 226 -19.70 -6.61 -3.19
N LEU A 227 -20.48 -6.37 -2.12
CA LEU A 227 -20.11 -5.49 -1.03
C LEU A 227 -18.86 -5.99 -0.30
N TYR A 228 -18.82 -7.29 0.08
CA TYR A 228 -17.68 -7.88 0.78
C TYR A 228 -16.42 -7.81 -0.06
N ARG A 229 -16.51 -8.10 -1.35
CA ARG A 229 -15.39 -7.97 -2.29
C ARG A 229 -14.86 -6.52 -2.34
N LYS A 230 -15.75 -5.52 -2.39
CA LYS A 230 -15.36 -4.10 -2.42
C LYS A 230 -14.74 -3.62 -1.10
N LEU A 231 -15.17 -4.18 0.03
CA LEU A 231 -14.65 -3.87 1.37
C LEU A 231 -13.44 -4.73 1.77
N GLY A 232 -13.02 -5.68 0.93
CA GLY A 232 -11.97 -6.64 1.27
C GLY A 232 -12.34 -7.53 2.46
N ALA A 233 -13.63 -7.83 2.63
CA ALA A 233 -14.16 -8.58 3.76
C ALA A 233 -14.57 -10.00 3.36
N VAL A 234 -14.46 -10.93 4.29
CA VAL A 234 -14.84 -12.34 4.10
C VAL A 234 -16.15 -12.71 4.80
N ASP A 235 -16.57 -11.90 5.75
CA ASP A 235 -17.79 -12.10 6.54
C ASP A 235 -18.44 -10.75 6.92
N ARG A 236 -19.60 -10.83 7.60
CA ARG A 236 -20.36 -9.67 8.05
C ARG A 236 -19.55 -8.77 8.98
N LEU A 237 -18.90 -9.35 9.99
CA LEU A 237 -18.20 -8.59 11.00
C LEU A 237 -17.04 -7.82 10.38
N SER A 238 -16.23 -8.49 9.56
CA SER A 238 -15.12 -7.85 8.84
C SER A 238 -15.61 -6.77 7.89
N ALA A 239 -16.76 -6.96 7.23
CA ALA A 239 -17.35 -5.96 6.35
C ALA A 239 -17.79 -4.69 7.11
N VAL A 240 -18.49 -4.86 8.25
CA VAL A 240 -18.93 -3.73 9.09
C VAL A 240 -17.73 -2.97 9.66
N LEU A 241 -16.74 -3.68 10.22
CA LEU A 241 -15.53 -3.06 10.76
C LEU A 241 -14.71 -2.33 9.67
N SER A 242 -14.63 -2.91 8.48
CA SER A 242 -13.98 -2.27 7.33
C SER A 242 -14.70 -0.99 6.93
N ALA A 243 -16.03 -1.05 6.84
CA ALA A 243 -16.88 0.10 6.51
C ALA A 243 -16.80 1.23 7.55
N GLN A 244 -16.74 0.90 8.84
CA GLN A 244 -16.55 1.88 9.92
C GLN A 244 -15.18 2.57 9.83
N ARG A 245 -14.10 1.81 9.60
CA ARG A 245 -12.77 2.38 9.38
C ARG A 245 -12.70 3.32 8.18
N LEU A 246 -13.47 3.02 7.13
CA LEU A 246 -13.57 3.85 5.91
C LEU A 246 -14.56 5.01 6.06
N GLY A 247 -15.23 5.17 7.21
CA GLY A 247 -16.21 6.22 7.43
C GLY A 247 -17.48 6.07 6.60
N LEU A 248 -17.76 4.88 6.08
CA LEU A 248 -18.96 4.59 5.27
C LEU A 248 -20.21 4.37 6.12
N VAL A 249 -20.05 3.96 7.37
CA VAL A 249 -21.10 3.82 8.39
C VAL A 249 -20.59 4.30 9.75
N GLY A 250 -21.48 4.82 10.58
CA GLY A 250 -21.21 5.15 11.97
C GLY A 250 -21.14 3.91 12.85
N SER A 251 -20.51 4.01 14.03
CA SER A 251 -20.68 3.00 15.07
C SER A 251 -22.16 2.88 15.42
N PRO A 252 -22.69 1.66 15.63
CA PRO A 252 -24.06 1.52 16.12
C PRO A 252 -24.21 2.28 17.43
N GLU A 253 -25.23 3.13 17.55
CA GLU A 253 -25.61 3.68 18.84
C GLU A 253 -26.00 2.54 19.77
N PRO A 254 -25.60 2.60 21.05
CA PRO A 254 -25.85 1.55 22.03
C PRO A 254 -27.34 1.34 22.31
#